data_ec9a2c5961ec6b2e3734fb9d47d968b7
#
_entry.id   ec9a2c5961ec6b2e3734fb9d47d968b7
#
_cell.length_a   1.000
_cell.length_b   1.000
_cell.length_c   1.000
_cell.angle_alpha   90.00
_cell.angle_beta   90.00
_cell.angle_gamma   90.00
#
_symmetry.space_group_name_H-M   'P 1'
#
loop_
_entity.id
_entity.type
_entity.pdbx_description
1 polymer ?
#
loop_
_entity_poly.entity_id
_entity_poly.type
_entity_poly.pdbx_seq_one_letter_code
_entity_poly.pdbx_strand_id
1 'polypeptide(L)'
;MVSFEYYRFFYFVAQYKSFTKAAEILNNNQPNITRCMNILENELECKLFVRSNRGVTLTPEGEKLFQHVAIAYEQLSTAESELKKDKSLESGLITIGASETALRLLLLDRLETFHAQYPGVRLKISNFSTPQSIQALENGLADISVVTTPLKLKKSMRHYTLASFREILLAGPKYADFSSKIHHLSELTDIPFISLGQNTGTREMHINYFLQHDLPFYPDIEAATADQILPMIRHNLGIGFYPEALAKEAIKK
;
A
#
# COMPACT_ATOMS: atom_id res chain seq x y z
N MET A 1 1.58 -21.26 -27.07
CA MET A 1 1.67 -20.83 -25.64
C MET A 1 2.97 -20.07 -25.49
N VAL A 2 2.90 -18.84 -25.00
CA VAL A 2 4.06 -17.96 -24.80
C VAL A 2 5.03 -18.60 -23.81
N SER A 3 6.34 -18.51 -24.09
CA SER A 3 7.37 -19.00 -23.15
C SER A 3 7.34 -18.16 -21.88
N PHE A 4 7.44 -18.80 -20.71
CA PHE A 4 7.53 -18.13 -19.41
C PHE A 4 8.74 -17.16 -19.33
N GLU A 5 9.81 -17.46 -20.05
CA GLU A 5 10.99 -16.61 -20.14
C GLU A 5 10.67 -15.22 -20.73
N TYR A 6 9.71 -15.12 -21.64
CA TYR A 6 9.31 -13.83 -22.21
C TYR A 6 8.60 -12.95 -21.19
N TYR A 7 7.80 -13.53 -20.29
CA TYR A 7 7.21 -12.80 -19.16
C TYR A 7 8.27 -12.35 -18.16
N ARG A 8 9.31 -13.15 -17.94
CA ARG A 8 10.46 -12.74 -17.13
C ARG A 8 11.18 -11.55 -17.75
N PHE A 9 11.47 -11.58 -19.04
CA PHE A 9 12.07 -10.44 -19.74
C PHE A 9 11.18 -9.20 -19.69
N PHE A 10 9.88 -9.38 -19.90
CA PHE A 10 8.89 -8.31 -19.79
C PHE A 10 8.93 -7.65 -18.41
N TYR A 11 8.95 -8.44 -17.33
CA TYR A 11 9.05 -7.95 -15.96
C TYR A 11 10.26 -7.03 -15.77
N PHE A 12 11.44 -7.47 -16.17
CA PHE A 12 12.66 -6.69 -15.99
C PHE A 12 12.69 -5.43 -16.86
N VAL A 13 12.23 -5.49 -18.11
CA VAL A 13 12.14 -4.29 -18.97
C VAL A 13 11.17 -3.27 -18.38
N ALA A 14 10.04 -3.69 -17.87
CA ALA A 14 9.05 -2.84 -17.23
C ALA A 14 9.59 -2.22 -15.92
N GLN A 15 10.20 -3.03 -15.07
CA GLN A 15 10.77 -2.63 -13.78
C GLN A 15 11.87 -1.57 -13.93
N TYR A 16 12.78 -1.76 -14.89
CA TYR A 16 13.92 -0.87 -15.08
C TYR A 16 13.68 0.21 -16.15
N LYS A 17 12.54 0.19 -16.82
CA LYS A 17 12.17 1.12 -17.91
C LYS A 17 13.27 1.23 -18.99
N SER A 18 14.02 0.13 -19.19
CA SER A 18 15.18 0.09 -20.10
C SER A 18 15.46 -1.32 -20.58
N PHE A 19 15.52 -1.53 -21.89
CA PHE A 19 15.92 -2.79 -22.50
C PHE A 19 17.39 -3.13 -22.23
N THR A 20 18.27 -2.14 -22.27
CA THR A 20 19.71 -2.31 -22.02
C THR A 20 19.96 -2.75 -20.59
N LYS A 21 19.36 -2.06 -19.62
CA LYS A 21 19.53 -2.37 -18.21
C LYS A 21 18.94 -3.74 -17.84
N ALA A 22 17.80 -4.09 -18.43
CA ALA A 22 17.22 -5.41 -18.27
C ALA A 22 18.14 -6.50 -18.84
N ALA A 23 18.78 -6.25 -20.00
CA ALA A 23 19.73 -7.17 -20.60
C ALA A 23 20.96 -7.41 -19.70
N GLU A 24 21.53 -6.37 -19.14
CA GLU A 24 22.66 -6.46 -18.19
C GLU A 24 22.31 -7.32 -16.98
N ILE A 25 21.17 -7.08 -16.34
CA ILE A 25 20.73 -7.80 -15.15
C ILE A 25 20.45 -9.28 -15.44
N LEU A 26 19.92 -9.56 -16.63
CA LEU A 26 19.57 -10.91 -17.06
C LEU A 26 20.74 -11.68 -17.67
N ASN A 27 21.97 -11.10 -17.69
CA ASN A 27 23.13 -11.62 -18.40
C ASN A 27 22.79 -12.03 -19.85
N ASN A 28 22.07 -11.15 -20.54
CA ASN A 28 21.59 -11.37 -21.90
C ASN A 28 21.98 -10.17 -22.77
N ASN A 29 21.77 -10.26 -24.08
CA ASN A 29 21.97 -9.13 -24.98
C ASN A 29 20.65 -8.41 -25.29
N GLN A 30 20.71 -7.10 -25.46
CA GLN A 30 19.54 -6.27 -25.72
C GLN A 30 18.77 -6.64 -26.99
N PRO A 31 19.41 -7.02 -28.14
CA PRO A 31 18.70 -7.48 -29.32
C PRO A 31 17.83 -8.72 -29.07
N ASN A 32 18.30 -9.66 -28.26
CA ASN A 32 17.53 -10.86 -27.92
C ASN A 32 16.29 -10.49 -27.08
N ILE A 33 16.44 -9.66 -26.05
CA ILE A 33 15.30 -9.20 -25.23
C ILE A 33 14.30 -8.44 -26.10
N THR A 34 14.79 -7.57 -27.01
CA THR A 34 13.93 -6.85 -27.92
C THR A 34 13.13 -7.79 -28.83
N ARG A 35 13.79 -8.83 -29.36
CA ARG A 35 13.14 -9.86 -30.18
C ARG A 35 12.07 -10.62 -29.39
N CYS A 36 12.39 -11.02 -28.17
CA CYS A 36 11.45 -11.75 -27.30
C CYS A 36 10.23 -10.90 -26.94
N MET A 37 10.41 -9.58 -26.70
CA MET A 37 9.29 -8.69 -26.45
C MET A 37 8.41 -8.50 -27.68
N ASN A 38 9.00 -8.38 -28.88
CA ASN A 38 8.22 -8.32 -30.11
C ASN A 38 7.41 -9.62 -30.34
N ILE A 39 7.97 -10.79 -30.02
CA ILE A 39 7.23 -12.05 -30.08
C ILE A 39 6.08 -12.06 -29.08
N LEU A 40 6.33 -11.64 -27.82
CA LEU A 40 5.31 -11.57 -26.79
C LEU A 40 4.16 -10.63 -27.19
N GLU A 41 4.47 -9.43 -27.70
CA GLU A 41 3.48 -8.49 -28.20
C GLU A 41 2.65 -9.06 -29.36
N ASN A 42 3.29 -9.78 -30.28
CA ASN A 42 2.61 -10.43 -31.39
C ASN A 42 1.69 -11.58 -30.94
N GLU A 43 2.14 -12.42 -30.00
CA GLU A 43 1.33 -13.52 -29.44
C GLU A 43 0.13 -13.02 -28.63
N LEU A 44 0.27 -11.85 -27.98
CA LEU A 44 -0.80 -11.22 -27.21
C LEU A 44 -1.63 -10.23 -28.05
N GLU A 45 -1.28 -10.03 -29.32
CA GLU A 45 -1.93 -9.14 -30.28
C GLU A 45 -2.08 -7.68 -29.76
N CYS A 46 -1.17 -7.25 -28.89
CA CYS A 46 -1.17 -5.88 -28.35
C CYS A 46 0.24 -5.38 -28.10
N LYS A 47 0.40 -4.04 -28.09
CA LYS A 47 1.64 -3.40 -27.69
C LYS A 47 1.69 -3.27 -26.16
N LEU A 48 2.83 -3.65 -25.61
CA LEU A 48 3.07 -3.60 -24.16
C LEU A 48 3.95 -2.41 -23.77
N PHE A 49 4.75 -1.89 -24.71
CA PHE A 49 5.69 -0.82 -24.47
C PHE A 49 5.54 0.34 -25.45
N VAL A 50 5.68 1.55 -24.93
CA VAL A 50 5.93 2.77 -25.71
C VAL A 50 7.41 3.11 -25.59
N ARG A 51 8.10 3.20 -26.72
CA ARG A 51 9.53 3.56 -26.79
C ARG A 51 9.66 5.04 -27.15
N SER A 52 10.47 5.76 -26.42
CA SER A 52 10.79 7.17 -26.65
C SER A 52 12.28 7.44 -26.45
N ASN A 53 12.73 8.62 -26.87
CA ASN A 53 14.11 9.06 -26.60
C ASN A 53 14.43 9.21 -25.11
N ARG A 54 13.42 9.18 -24.22
CA ARG A 54 13.55 9.27 -22.77
C ARG A 54 13.50 7.91 -22.06
N GLY A 55 13.39 6.81 -22.83
CA GLY A 55 13.30 5.46 -22.29
C GLY A 55 12.04 4.71 -22.71
N VAL A 56 11.64 3.76 -21.91
CA VAL A 56 10.53 2.83 -22.17
C VAL A 56 9.47 3.00 -21.09
N THR A 57 8.20 3.11 -21.52
CA THR A 57 7.04 3.11 -20.61
C THR A 57 6.06 2.02 -21.02
N LEU A 58 5.24 1.58 -20.09
CA LEU A 58 4.18 0.61 -20.39
C LEU A 58 3.01 1.29 -21.12
N THR A 59 2.33 0.54 -21.97
CA THR A 59 0.97 0.86 -22.45
C THR A 59 -0.05 0.50 -21.38
N PRO A 60 -1.34 0.88 -21.50
CA PRO A 60 -2.39 0.40 -20.59
C PRO A 60 -2.48 -1.12 -20.51
N GLU A 61 -2.33 -1.81 -21.65
CA GLU A 61 -2.26 -3.28 -21.73
C GLU A 61 -1.02 -3.83 -21.03
N GLY A 62 0.13 -3.15 -21.23
CA GLY A 62 1.38 -3.46 -20.55
C GLY A 62 1.26 -3.31 -19.03
N GLU A 63 0.62 -2.26 -18.53
CA GLU A 63 0.39 -2.07 -17.10
C GLU A 63 -0.49 -3.18 -16.51
N LYS A 64 -1.57 -3.53 -17.21
CA LYS A 64 -2.46 -4.63 -16.81
C LYS A 64 -1.70 -5.96 -16.75
N LEU A 65 -0.89 -6.27 -17.75
CA LEU A 65 -0.05 -7.48 -17.77
C LEU A 65 0.99 -7.43 -16.65
N PHE A 66 1.62 -6.29 -16.42
CA PHE A 66 2.66 -6.12 -15.41
C PHE A 66 2.16 -6.43 -14.00
N GLN A 67 0.94 -6.03 -13.65
CA GLN A 67 0.33 -6.36 -12.36
C GLN A 67 0.31 -7.87 -12.10
N HIS A 68 -0.05 -8.67 -13.10
CA HIS A 68 -0.10 -10.13 -12.98
C HIS A 68 1.29 -10.77 -13.02
N VAL A 69 2.16 -10.31 -13.92
CA VAL A 69 3.51 -10.87 -14.09
C VAL A 69 4.38 -10.56 -12.87
N ALA A 70 4.25 -9.37 -12.28
CA ALA A 70 4.98 -9.01 -11.07
C ALA A 70 4.63 -9.93 -9.90
N ILE A 71 3.35 -10.23 -9.72
CA ILE A 71 2.87 -11.19 -8.71
C ILE A 71 3.48 -12.57 -8.94
N ALA A 72 3.36 -13.09 -10.17
CA ALA A 72 3.88 -14.41 -10.51
C ALA A 72 5.40 -14.51 -10.30
N TYR A 73 6.15 -13.47 -10.68
CA TYR A 73 7.60 -13.43 -10.52
C TYR A 73 8.02 -13.38 -9.05
N GLU A 74 7.34 -12.56 -8.23
CA GLU A 74 7.60 -12.49 -6.79
C GLU A 74 7.32 -13.84 -6.09
N GLN A 75 6.24 -14.53 -6.47
CA GLN A 75 5.92 -15.86 -5.92
C GLN A 75 7.01 -16.89 -6.24
N LEU A 76 7.47 -16.94 -7.48
CA LEU A 76 8.54 -17.86 -7.86
C LEU A 76 9.86 -17.52 -7.17
N SER A 77 10.22 -16.25 -7.09
CA SER A 77 11.43 -15.79 -6.41
C SER A 77 11.38 -16.10 -4.90
N THR A 78 10.21 -15.98 -4.28
CA THR A 78 9.99 -16.36 -2.88
C THR A 78 10.18 -17.86 -2.69
N ALA A 79 9.54 -18.70 -3.53
CA ALA A 79 9.67 -20.14 -3.47
C ALA A 79 11.13 -20.61 -3.67
N GLU A 80 11.85 -20.03 -4.65
CA GLU A 80 13.28 -20.31 -4.83
C GLU A 80 14.12 -19.93 -3.60
N SER A 81 13.79 -18.82 -2.97
CA SER A 81 14.45 -18.36 -1.74
C SER A 81 14.19 -19.30 -0.56
N GLU A 82 12.96 -19.79 -0.42
CA GLU A 82 12.57 -20.75 0.61
C GLU A 82 13.29 -22.09 0.45
N LEU A 83 13.40 -22.58 -0.78
CA LEU A 83 14.11 -23.82 -1.09
C LEU A 83 15.64 -23.73 -0.87
N LYS A 84 16.22 -22.54 -1.05
CA LYS A 84 17.65 -22.27 -0.83
C LYS A 84 18.02 -22.06 0.63
N LYS A 85 17.04 -21.85 1.51
CA LYS A 85 17.26 -21.58 2.93
C LYS A 85 17.25 -22.88 3.70
N ASP A 86 18.34 -23.13 4.39
CA ASP A 86 18.39 -24.12 5.45
C ASP A 86 17.34 -23.82 6.52
N LYS A 87 16.81 -24.89 7.13
CA LYS A 87 15.69 -24.93 8.08
C LYS A 87 15.93 -24.23 9.43
N SER A 88 16.89 -23.31 9.54
CA SER A 88 17.14 -22.56 10.76
C SER A 88 16.33 -21.25 10.75
N LEU A 89 15.70 -20.92 11.87
CA LEU A 89 15.04 -19.63 12.12
C LEU A 89 16.01 -18.42 12.03
N GLU A 90 17.25 -18.65 11.64
CA GLU A 90 18.31 -17.64 11.56
C GLU A 90 18.28 -16.82 10.26
N SER A 91 17.52 -17.24 9.27
CA SER A 91 17.38 -16.51 8.00
C SER A 91 16.00 -16.69 7.39
N GLY A 92 15.45 -15.66 6.78
CA GLY A 92 14.14 -15.72 6.15
C GLY A 92 13.72 -14.37 5.58
N LEU A 93 12.56 -14.34 4.94
CA LEU A 93 11.84 -13.13 4.57
C LEU A 93 10.43 -13.24 5.12
N ILE A 94 10.01 -12.25 5.89
CA ILE A 94 8.61 -12.09 6.29
C ILE A 94 8.07 -10.87 5.56
N THR A 95 7.00 -11.07 4.80
CA THR A 95 6.32 -10.01 4.07
C THR A 95 5.05 -9.60 4.83
N ILE A 96 4.98 -8.34 5.22
CA ILE A 96 3.92 -7.78 6.06
C ILE A 96 3.17 -6.72 5.26
N GLY A 97 1.87 -6.91 5.05
CA GLY A 97 0.97 -5.85 4.63
C GLY A 97 0.49 -5.07 5.85
N ALA A 98 0.67 -3.76 5.87
CA ALA A 98 0.24 -2.96 7.01
C ALA A 98 -0.39 -1.64 6.57
N SER A 99 -1.48 -1.22 7.24
CA SER A 99 -1.91 0.16 7.12
C SER A 99 -0.94 1.06 7.91
N GLU A 100 -0.78 2.31 7.47
CA GLU A 100 0.09 3.29 8.15
C GLU A 100 -0.23 3.42 9.64
N THR A 101 -1.52 3.47 9.97
CA THR A 101 -1.99 3.53 11.36
C THR A 101 -1.59 2.29 12.15
N ALA A 102 -1.76 1.09 11.58
CA ALA A 102 -1.40 -0.16 12.25
C ALA A 102 0.12 -0.30 12.42
N LEU A 103 0.88 0.11 11.41
CA LEU A 103 2.34 0.13 11.48
C LEU A 103 2.82 0.98 12.67
N ARG A 104 2.36 2.23 12.74
CA ARG A 104 2.84 3.19 13.75
C ARG A 104 2.32 2.93 15.16
N LEU A 105 1.06 2.49 15.30
CA LEU A 105 0.47 2.26 16.63
C LEU A 105 0.85 0.93 17.25
N LEU A 106 1.19 -0.06 16.44
CA LEU A 106 1.30 -1.42 16.94
C LEU A 106 2.58 -2.15 16.52
N LEU A 107 2.97 -2.03 15.23
CA LEU A 107 3.99 -2.91 14.70
C LEU A 107 5.41 -2.45 15.00
N LEU A 108 5.71 -1.15 14.99
CA LEU A 108 7.10 -0.66 15.09
C LEU A 108 7.83 -1.21 16.30
N ASP A 109 7.27 -1.11 17.50
CA ASP A 109 7.91 -1.59 18.74
C ASP A 109 8.11 -3.12 18.73
N ARG A 110 7.18 -3.84 18.11
CA ARG A 110 7.25 -5.30 18.00
C ARG A 110 8.25 -5.75 16.96
N LEU A 111 8.35 -5.02 15.86
CA LEU A 111 9.33 -5.27 14.81
C LEU A 111 10.75 -4.95 15.28
N GLU A 112 10.93 -3.92 16.11
CA GLU A 112 12.21 -3.61 16.75
C GLU A 112 12.66 -4.80 17.62
N THR A 113 11.79 -5.27 18.50
CA THR A 113 12.08 -6.42 19.39
C THR A 113 12.36 -7.68 18.56
N PHE A 114 11.53 -7.95 17.55
CA PHE A 114 11.70 -9.11 16.68
C PHE A 114 13.01 -9.06 15.90
N HIS A 115 13.34 -7.92 15.30
CA HIS A 115 14.56 -7.76 14.51
C HIS A 115 15.82 -7.86 15.37
N ALA A 116 15.77 -7.36 16.62
CA ALA A 116 16.88 -7.54 17.57
C ALA A 116 17.10 -9.02 17.94
N GLN A 117 16.02 -9.80 18.05
CA GLN A 117 16.09 -11.22 18.38
C GLN A 117 16.47 -12.10 17.18
N TYR A 118 16.05 -11.71 15.96
CA TYR A 118 16.24 -12.48 14.73
C TYR A 118 16.87 -11.60 13.62
N PRO A 119 18.12 -11.15 13.76
CA PRO A 119 18.75 -10.19 12.84
C PRO A 119 18.96 -10.76 11.43
N GLY A 120 18.98 -12.07 11.27
CA GLY A 120 19.09 -12.73 9.95
C GLY A 120 17.77 -12.78 9.18
N VAL A 121 16.63 -12.47 9.81
CA VAL A 121 15.32 -12.45 9.15
C VAL A 121 15.09 -11.09 8.51
N ARG A 122 14.87 -11.09 7.20
CA ARG A 122 14.51 -9.87 6.47
C ARG A 122 13.02 -9.57 6.61
N LEU A 123 12.70 -8.30 6.80
CA LEU A 123 11.33 -7.82 6.86
C LEU A 123 11.03 -6.99 5.60
N LYS A 124 9.98 -7.35 4.87
CA LYS A 124 9.41 -6.55 3.78
C LYS A 124 8.07 -6.01 4.26
N ILE A 125 7.99 -4.70 4.48
CA ILE A 125 6.77 -4.04 4.94
C ILE A 125 6.20 -3.24 3.78
N SER A 126 4.96 -3.52 3.43
CA SER A 126 4.23 -2.81 2.39
C SER A 126 3.09 -2.01 3.00
N ASN A 127 3.05 -0.71 2.70
CA ASN A 127 1.95 0.15 3.14
C ASN A 127 0.76 -0.05 2.20
N PHE A 128 -0.30 -0.64 2.73
CA PHE A 128 -1.53 -0.96 2.02
C PHE A 128 -2.75 -0.46 2.78
N SER A 129 -3.79 -0.04 2.05
CA SER A 129 -5.12 0.08 2.64
C SER A 129 -5.65 -1.29 3.08
N THR A 130 -6.66 -1.33 3.96
CA THR A 130 -7.24 -2.60 4.43
C THR A 130 -7.67 -3.54 3.29
N PRO A 131 -8.39 -3.09 2.23
CA PRO A 131 -8.73 -3.96 1.10
C PRO A 131 -7.50 -4.46 0.33
N GLN A 132 -6.51 -3.60 0.11
CA GLN A 132 -5.28 -3.98 -0.59
C GLN A 132 -4.46 -5.00 0.21
N SER A 133 -4.41 -4.87 1.54
CA SER A 133 -3.73 -5.83 2.42
C SER A 133 -4.41 -7.21 2.40
N ILE A 134 -5.75 -7.24 2.37
CA ILE A 134 -6.50 -8.48 2.24
C ILE A 134 -6.21 -9.14 0.89
N GLN A 135 -6.19 -8.36 -0.18
CA GLN A 135 -5.87 -8.86 -1.52
C GLN A 135 -4.42 -9.36 -1.61
N ALA A 136 -3.47 -8.68 -0.95
CA ALA A 136 -2.09 -9.13 -0.89
C ALA A 136 -1.94 -10.49 -0.20
N LEU A 137 -2.67 -10.73 0.90
CA LEU A 137 -2.76 -12.05 1.53
C LEU A 137 -3.35 -13.11 0.60
N GLU A 138 -4.44 -12.79 -0.09
CA GLU A 138 -5.09 -13.71 -1.04
C GLU A 138 -4.18 -14.13 -2.17
N ASN A 139 -3.36 -13.22 -2.63
CA ASN A 139 -2.39 -13.44 -3.71
C ASN A 139 -1.06 -14.03 -3.23
N GLY A 140 -0.90 -14.28 -1.92
CA GLY A 140 0.36 -14.74 -1.33
C GLY A 140 1.50 -13.72 -1.42
N LEU A 141 1.19 -12.43 -1.58
CA LEU A 141 2.16 -11.33 -1.60
C LEU A 141 2.51 -10.83 -0.20
N ALA A 142 1.74 -11.23 0.79
CA ALA A 142 1.99 -10.99 2.20
C ALA A 142 1.76 -12.28 2.99
N ASP A 143 2.62 -12.56 3.96
CA ASP A 143 2.48 -13.69 4.89
C ASP A 143 1.46 -13.35 5.98
N ILE A 144 1.48 -12.10 6.42
CA ILE A 144 0.54 -11.53 7.38
C ILE A 144 0.13 -10.12 6.98
N SER A 145 -1.06 -9.71 7.43
CA SER A 145 -1.50 -8.31 7.29
C SER A 145 -2.02 -7.76 8.61
N VAL A 146 -1.62 -6.53 8.92
CA VAL A 146 -2.08 -5.80 10.11
C VAL A 146 -2.73 -4.50 9.67
N VAL A 147 -4.04 -4.45 9.85
CA VAL A 147 -4.89 -3.40 9.26
C VAL A 147 -5.90 -2.89 10.28
N THR A 148 -6.55 -1.79 9.96
CA THR A 148 -7.65 -1.24 10.74
C THR A 148 -8.99 -1.78 10.26
N THR A 149 -9.96 -1.85 11.17
CA THR A 149 -11.36 -2.15 10.84
C THR A 149 -12.08 -0.89 10.32
N PRO A 150 -13.19 -1.01 9.57
CA PRO A 150 -13.88 -2.24 9.18
C PRO A 150 -13.14 -3.05 8.11
N LEU A 151 -13.39 -4.35 8.09
CA LEU A 151 -12.81 -5.25 7.10
C LEU A 151 -13.82 -6.32 6.66
N LYS A 152 -13.71 -6.74 5.39
CA LYS A 152 -14.51 -7.82 4.81
C LYS A 152 -13.58 -8.98 4.49
N LEU A 153 -13.76 -10.12 5.15
CA LEU A 153 -12.89 -11.29 5.03
C LEU A 153 -13.58 -12.45 4.33
N LYS A 154 -12.81 -13.23 3.59
CA LYS A 154 -13.23 -14.54 3.11
C LYS A 154 -13.18 -15.57 4.25
N LYS A 155 -14.01 -16.62 4.13
CA LYS A 155 -14.07 -17.72 5.15
C LYS A 155 -12.74 -18.45 5.37
N SER A 156 -11.82 -18.39 4.41
CA SER A 156 -10.48 -18.99 4.51
C SER A 156 -9.50 -18.21 5.38
N MET A 157 -9.81 -16.96 5.71
CA MET A 157 -8.93 -16.10 6.48
C MET A 157 -9.24 -16.18 7.97
N ARG A 158 -8.20 -16.14 8.79
CA ARG A 158 -8.30 -15.95 10.24
C ARG A 158 -7.92 -14.53 10.59
N HIS A 159 -8.64 -13.94 11.54
CA HIS A 159 -8.32 -12.62 12.06
C HIS A 159 -8.31 -12.61 13.57
N TYR A 160 -7.52 -11.70 14.12
CA TYR A 160 -7.38 -11.48 15.56
C TYR A 160 -7.41 -9.97 15.81
N THR A 161 -8.19 -9.54 16.79
CA THR A 161 -8.15 -8.15 17.27
C THR A 161 -6.94 -8.00 18.18
N LEU A 162 -6.00 -7.15 17.79
CA LEU A 162 -4.75 -6.94 18.51
C LEU A 162 -4.82 -5.76 19.48
N ALA A 163 -5.50 -4.69 19.08
CA ALA A 163 -5.68 -3.47 19.86
C ALA A 163 -6.90 -2.69 19.39
N SER A 164 -7.35 -1.75 20.20
CA SER A 164 -8.35 -0.74 19.84
C SER A 164 -7.76 0.65 20.05
N PHE A 165 -8.14 1.60 19.21
CA PHE A 165 -7.74 3.00 19.33
C PHE A 165 -8.92 3.91 19.04
N ARG A 166 -8.83 5.16 19.47
CA ARG A 166 -9.82 6.20 19.18
C ARG A 166 -9.26 7.16 18.15
N GLU A 167 -10.13 7.66 17.30
CA GLU A 167 -9.85 8.82 16.47
C GLU A 167 -10.44 10.06 17.15
N ILE A 168 -9.74 11.17 17.03
CA ILE A 168 -10.18 12.49 17.47
C ILE A 168 -10.21 13.41 16.26
N LEU A 169 -11.11 14.38 16.29
CA LEU A 169 -11.13 15.44 15.31
C LEU A 169 -10.01 16.42 15.62
N LEU A 170 -9.20 16.73 14.64
CA LEU A 170 -8.13 17.72 14.71
C LEU A 170 -8.43 18.89 13.79
N ALA A 171 -8.02 20.07 14.23
CA ALA A 171 -8.10 21.30 13.47
C ALA A 171 -6.77 22.07 13.57
N GLY A 172 -6.39 22.76 12.51
CA GLY A 172 -5.21 23.61 12.51
C GLY A 172 -5.47 24.95 13.23
N PRO A 173 -4.41 25.75 13.46
CA PRO A 173 -4.51 27.03 14.18
C PRO A 173 -5.57 28.00 13.64
N LYS A 174 -5.85 27.98 12.34
CA LYS A 174 -6.92 28.78 11.72
C LYS A 174 -8.31 28.51 12.31
N TYR A 175 -8.52 27.31 12.84
CA TYR A 175 -9.80 26.85 13.39
C TYR A 175 -9.76 26.73 14.93
N ALA A 176 -8.82 27.39 15.59
CA ALA A 176 -8.64 27.32 17.04
C ALA A 176 -9.90 27.71 17.83
N ASP A 177 -10.69 28.65 17.34
CA ASP A 177 -11.94 29.07 17.97
C ASP A 177 -12.96 27.94 18.08
N PHE A 178 -12.90 26.95 17.20
CA PHE A 178 -13.73 25.74 17.28
C PHE A 178 -13.43 24.89 18.52
N SER A 179 -12.22 24.95 19.09
CA SER A 179 -11.88 24.19 20.29
C SER A 179 -12.52 24.74 21.58
N SER A 180 -13.10 25.95 21.54
CA SER A 180 -13.61 26.65 22.71
C SER A 180 -14.97 26.15 23.18
N LYS A 181 -15.73 25.41 22.38
CA LYS A 181 -17.07 24.91 22.69
C LYS A 181 -17.31 23.51 22.05
N ILE A 182 -18.39 22.88 22.51
CA ILE A 182 -18.89 21.65 21.89
C ILE A 182 -19.66 22.01 20.62
N HIS A 183 -19.38 21.30 19.53
CA HIS A 183 -20.03 21.49 18.25
C HIS A 183 -20.95 20.34 17.92
N HIS A 184 -22.04 20.62 17.23
CA HIS A 184 -22.82 19.59 16.54
C HIS A 184 -22.09 19.14 15.28
N LEU A 185 -22.22 17.88 14.93
CA LEU A 185 -21.57 17.30 13.74
C LEU A 185 -21.95 18.05 12.45
N SER A 186 -23.18 18.57 12.38
CA SER A 186 -23.66 19.38 11.26
C SER A 186 -22.91 20.70 11.06
N GLU A 187 -22.34 21.28 12.12
CA GLU A 187 -21.55 22.51 12.02
C GLU A 187 -20.20 22.30 11.34
N LEU A 188 -19.76 21.04 11.23
CA LEU A 188 -18.49 20.69 10.59
C LEU A 188 -18.60 20.55 9.07
N THR A 189 -19.83 20.50 8.53
CA THR A 189 -20.05 20.33 7.08
C THR A 189 -19.63 21.54 6.25
N ASP A 190 -19.53 22.71 6.87
CA ASP A 190 -19.11 23.95 6.23
C ASP A 190 -17.59 24.20 6.31
N ILE A 191 -16.84 23.30 6.95
CA ILE A 191 -15.39 23.38 7.09
C ILE A 191 -14.76 22.36 6.16
N PRO A 192 -13.73 22.76 5.37
CA PRO A 192 -13.03 21.79 4.52
C PRO A 192 -12.56 20.57 5.31
N PHE A 193 -12.95 19.39 4.86
CA PHE A 193 -12.67 18.14 5.54
C PHE A 193 -11.59 17.32 4.80
N ILE A 194 -10.59 16.86 5.55
CA ILE A 194 -9.51 16.02 5.05
C ILE A 194 -9.78 14.58 5.48
N SER A 195 -9.80 13.65 4.53
CA SER A 195 -9.99 12.22 4.81
C SER A 195 -9.11 11.37 3.91
N LEU A 196 -9.07 10.06 4.19
CA LEU A 196 -8.46 9.11 3.27
C LEU A 196 -9.32 8.96 2.01
N GLY A 197 -8.67 8.55 0.93
CA GLY A 197 -9.31 8.29 -0.36
C GLY A 197 -10.37 7.18 -0.29
N GLN A 198 -11.19 7.12 -1.34
CA GLN A 198 -12.21 6.09 -1.49
C GLN A 198 -11.59 4.68 -1.43
N ASN A 199 -12.41 3.69 -1.08
CA ASN A 199 -11.98 2.28 -0.92
C ASN A 199 -10.95 2.05 0.20
N THR A 200 -10.96 2.87 1.24
CA THR A 200 -10.24 2.60 2.50
C THR A 200 -11.23 2.30 3.62
N GLY A 201 -10.87 1.40 4.55
CA GLY A 201 -11.73 1.06 5.68
C GLY A 201 -12.05 2.28 6.56
N THR A 202 -11.08 3.16 6.78
CA THR A 202 -11.26 4.41 7.53
C THR A 202 -12.29 5.34 6.87
N ARG A 203 -12.23 5.48 5.54
CA ARG A 203 -13.22 6.28 4.81
C ARG A 203 -14.61 5.70 4.94
N GLU A 204 -14.77 4.38 4.81
CA GLU A 204 -16.06 3.70 5.02
C GLU A 204 -16.59 3.93 6.45
N MET A 205 -15.72 3.89 7.45
CA MET A 205 -16.06 4.16 8.85
C MET A 205 -16.58 5.59 9.02
N HIS A 206 -15.89 6.60 8.47
CA HIS A 206 -16.34 8.01 8.56
C HIS A 206 -17.66 8.23 7.84
N ILE A 207 -17.85 7.68 6.64
CA ILE A 207 -19.13 7.74 5.92
C ILE A 207 -20.24 7.18 6.79
N ASN A 208 -20.07 5.99 7.36
CA ASN A 208 -21.06 5.36 8.21
C ASN A 208 -21.35 6.17 9.48
N TYR A 209 -20.33 6.78 10.08
CA TYR A 209 -20.50 7.63 11.26
C TYR A 209 -21.35 8.87 10.95
N PHE A 210 -21.11 9.57 9.84
CA PHE A 210 -21.92 10.72 9.43
C PHE A 210 -23.35 10.31 9.06
N LEU A 211 -23.50 9.19 8.32
CA LEU A 211 -24.81 8.66 7.94
C LEU A 211 -25.68 8.27 9.15
N GLN A 212 -25.09 7.76 10.23
CA GLN A 212 -25.80 7.48 11.49
C GLN A 212 -26.37 8.74 12.16
N HIS A 213 -25.91 9.93 11.74
CA HIS A 213 -26.39 11.23 12.21
C HIS A 213 -27.16 11.97 11.11
N ASP A 214 -27.66 11.26 10.08
CA ASP A 214 -28.40 11.81 8.95
C ASP A 214 -27.62 12.90 8.17
N LEU A 215 -26.28 12.82 8.17
CA LEU A 215 -25.41 13.76 7.48
C LEU A 215 -24.63 13.07 6.36
N PRO A 216 -24.47 13.71 5.19
CA PRO A 216 -23.55 13.21 4.17
C PRO A 216 -22.09 13.48 4.56
N PHE A 217 -21.17 12.66 4.04
CA PHE A 217 -19.74 12.86 4.22
C PHE A 217 -19.01 12.97 2.89
N TYR A 218 -18.67 14.20 2.53
CA TYR A 218 -17.93 14.53 1.30
C TYR A 218 -16.70 15.35 1.67
N PRO A 219 -15.51 14.72 1.88
CA PRO A 219 -14.32 15.48 2.16
C PRO A 219 -13.85 16.27 0.94
N ASP A 220 -13.34 17.46 1.20
CA ASP A 220 -12.80 18.38 0.20
C ASP A 220 -11.39 17.96 -0.24
N ILE A 221 -10.65 17.28 0.64
CA ILE A 221 -9.27 16.86 0.39
C ILE A 221 -9.13 15.37 0.71
N GLU A 222 -8.60 14.64 -0.26
CA GLU A 222 -8.32 13.21 -0.10
C GLU A 222 -6.82 12.95 0.01
N ALA A 223 -6.43 12.26 1.08
CA ALA A 223 -5.07 11.81 1.31
C ALA A 223 -4.92 10.32 0.94
N ALA A 224 -3.78 9.96 0.37
CA ALA A 224 -3.49 8.57 0.02
C ALA A 224 -3.21 7.71 1.27
N THR A 225 -2.56 8.29 2.29
CA THR A 225 -2.13 7.61 3.52
C THR A 225 -2.40 8.46 4.75
N ALA A 226 -2.55 7.82 5.91
CA ALA A 226 -2.93 8.50 7.15
C ALA A 226 -1.87 9.52 7.65
N ASP A 227 -0.61 9.30 7.36
CA ASP A 227 0.48 10.20 7.74
C ASP A 227 0.42 11.57 7.05
N GLN A 228 -0.26 11.66 5.90
CA GLN A 228 -0.47 12.92 5.17
C GLN A 228 -1.51 13.83 5.83
N ILE A 229 -2.46 13.27 6.59
CA ILE A 229 -3.58 14.03 7.17
C ILE A 229 -3.09 15.08 8.16
N LEU A 230 -2.24 14.71 9.11
CA LEU A 230 -1.77 15.61 10.16
C LEU A 230 -0.97 16.81 9.63
N PRO A 231 -0.02 16.66 8.69
CA PRO A 231 0.63 17.79 8.03
C PRO A 231 -0.36 18.74 7.33
N MET A 232 -1.36 18.21 6.63
CA MET A 232 -2.38 19.03 5.96
C MET A 232 -3.21 19.84 6.95
N ILE A 233 -3.62 19.25 8.08
CA ILE A 233 -4.32 19.94 9.16
C ILE A 233 -3.44 21.07 9.72
N ARG A 234 -2.16 20.81 10.01
CA ARG A 234 -1.21 21.82 10.50
C ARG A 234 -1.03 23.01 9.55
N HIS A 235 -1.15 22.75 8.26
CA HIS A 235 -1.11 23.81 7.22
C HIS A 235 -2.46 24.47 6.97
N ASN A 236 -3.45 24.26 7.84
CA ASN A 236 -4.78 24.88 7.78
C ASN A 236 -5.58 24.56 6.50
N LEU A 237 -5.34 23.41 5.89
CA LEU A 237 -6.08 23.00 4.71
C LEU A 237 -7.50 22.53 5.05
N GLY A 238 -7.76 22.17 6.31
CA GLY A 238 -9.05 21.73 6.80
C GLY A 238 -8.95 21.07 8.16
N ILE A 239 -10.04 20.39 8.54
CA ILE A 239 -10.14 19.55 9.72
C ILE A 239 -10.14 18.08 9.31
N GLY A 240 -9.86 17.15 10.23
CA GLY A 240 -9.88 15.74 9.91
C GLY A 240 -9.78 14.84 11.14
N PHE A 241 -10.25 13.62 11.02
CA PHE A 241 -10.06 12.60 12.05
C PHE A 241 -8.66 12.03 11.99
N TYR A 242 -8.08 11.78 13.15
CA TYR A 242 -6.75 11.23 13.28
C TYR A 242 -6.62 10.40 14.57
N PRO A 243 -5.83 9.29 14.57
CA PRO A 243 -5.65 8.49 15.78
C PRO A 243 -5.10 9.30 16.95
N GLU A 244 -5.82 9.31 18.07
CA GLU A 244 -5.48 10.09 19.27
C GLU A 244 -4.05 9.85 19.74
N ALA A 245 -3.63 8.57 19.76
CA ALA A 245 -2.30 8.20 20.24
C ALA A 245 -1.18 8.82 19.37
N LEU A 246 -1.39 8.90 18.04
CA LEU A 246 -0.43 9.51 17.11
C LEU A 246 -0.51 11.05 17.13
N ALA A 247 -1.65 11.61 17.53
CA ALA A 247 -1.84 13.06 17.65
C ALA A 247 -1.15 13.65 18.87
N LYS A 248 -0.97 12.88 19.95
CA LYS A 248 -0.46 13.39 21.25
C LYS A 248 0.89 14.11 21.16
N GLU A 249 1.80 13.63 20.35
CA GLU A 249 3.09 14.30 20.13
C GLU A 249 2.97 15.60 19.34
N ALA A 250 1.94 15.68 18.51
CA ALA A 250 1.71 16.80 17.62
C ALA A 250 0.96 17.95 18.30
N ILE A 251 0.12 17.64 19.29
CA ILE A 251 -0.67 18.61 20.07
C ILE A 251 0.19 19.31 21.12
N LYS A 252 1.28 18.67 21.57
CA LYS A 252 2.20 19.23 22.58
C LYS A 252 3.20 20.26 22.03
N LYS A 253 3.29 20.42 20.72
CA LYS A 253 4.13 21.39 20.00
C LYS A 253 3.31 22.52 19.40
#